data_928a1008f6982751d22657c5e077136e
#
_entry.id   928a1008f6982751d22657c5e077136e
#
_cell.length_a   1.000
_cell.length_b   1.000
_cell.length_c   1.000
_cell.angle_alpha   90.00
_cell.angle_beta   90.00
_cell.angle_gamma   90.00
#
_symmetry.space_group_name_H-M   'P 1'
#
loop_
_entity.id
_entity.type
_entity.pdbx_description
1 polymer ?
#
loop_
_entity_poly.entity_id
_entity_poly.type
_entity_poly.pdbx_seq_one_letter_code
_entity_poly.pdbx_strand_id
1 'polypeptide(L)'
;MIFITGDIHGDPDRFSEDEFPVQSEITREDYVIICGDFGMLWSLKENKEENEQLDWLNDRSFTTLFIDGNHENFDRLNALPVRSWHGGNVHFIRENVI
;
A
#
# COMPACT_ATOMS: atom_id res chain seq x y z
N MET A 1 12.29 7.28 -8.79
CA MET A 1 12.89 7.30 -7.44
C MET A 1 12.18 6.25 -6.58
N ILE A 2 12.90 5.63 -5.67
CA ILE A 2 12.36 4.58 -4.81
C ILE A 2 12.63 4.97 -3.35
N PHE A 3 11.57 5.00 -2.55
CA PHE A 3 11.65 5.24 -1.11
C PHE A 3 11.28 3.95 -0.39
N ILE A 4 11.97 3.64 0.69
CA ILE A 4 11.76 2.41 1.47
C ILE A 4 11.41 2.80 2.91
N THR A 5 10.37 2.18 3.46
CA THR A 5 9.97 2.36 4.85
C THR A 5 9.68 1.00 5.49
N GLY A 6 9.67 0.97 6.81
CA GLY A 6 9.34 -0.23 7.58
C GLY A 6 7.85 -0.37 7.85
N ASP A 7 7.52 -1.18 8.86
CA ASP A 7 6.16 -1.53 9.25
C ASP A 7 5.29 -0.30 9.51
N ILE A 8 4.08 -0.29 8.98
CA ILE A 8 3.11 0.78 9.26
C ILE A 8 1.91 0.33 10.10
N HIS A 9 1.68 -0.97 10.22
CA HIS A 9 0.60 -1.56 11.03
C HIS A 9 -0.78 -0.91 10.77
N GLY A 10 -1.09 -0.68 9.50
CA GLY A 10 -2.36 -0.08 9.10
C GLY A 10 -2.46 1.42 9.36
N ASP A 11 -1.37 2.09 9.73
CA ASP A 11 -1.34 3.52 9.98
C ASP A 11 -0.67 4.25 8.81
N PRO A 12 -1.44 4.96 7.96
CA PRO A 12 -0.89 5.64 6.80
C PRO A 12 -0.32 7.04 7.09
N ASP A 13 -0.28 7.49 8.34
CA ASP A 13 0.07 8.86 8.69
C ASP A 13 1.46 9.28 8.21
N ARG A 14 2.41 8.34 8.14
CA ARG A 14 3.75 8.66 7.63
C ARG A 14 3.77 9.09 6.15
N PHE A 15 2.67 8.86 5.42
CA PHE A 15 2.53 9.27 4.02
C PHE A 15 1.73 10.55 3.86
N SER A 16 1.39 11.22 4.97
CA SER A 16 0.78 12.55 4.91
C SER A 16 1.77 13.55 4.32
N GLU A 17 1.26 14.65 3.79
CA GLU A 17 2.11 15.69 3.23
C GLU A 17 3.05 16.31 4.27
N ASP A 18 2.63 16.33 5.55
CA ASP A 18 3.47 16.84 6.65
C ASP A 18 4.64 15.90 6.96
N GLU A 19 4.40 14.59 6.97
CA GLU A 19 5.42 13.59 7.29
C GLU A 19 6.26 13.18 6.08
N PHE A 20 5.72 13.35 4.88
CA PHE A 20 6.39 12.99 3.64
C PHE A 20 6.21 14.11 2.60
N PRO A 21 6.83 15.29 2.83
CA PRO A 21 6.61 16.45 1.97
C PRO A 21 7.15 16.30 0.54
N VAL A 22 8.15 15.45 0.34
CA VAL A 22 8.74 15.24 -1.00
C VAL A 22 7.74 14.65 -2.00
N GLN A 23 6.60 14.14 -1.54
CA GLN A 23 5.58 13.61 -2.44
C GLN A 23 5.03 14.65 -3.42
N SER A 24 5.21 15.94 -3.13
CA SER A 24 4.83 17.01 -4.06
C SER A 24 5.72 17.06 -5.30
N GLU A 25 6.88 16.42 -5.28
CA GLU A 25 7.89 16.43 -6.34
C GLU A 25 8.00 15.10 -7.08
N ILE A 26 7.24 14.07 -6.67
CA ILE A 26 7.30 12.74 -7.27
C ILE A 26 5.96 12.38 -7.92
N THR A 27 5.98 11.35 -8.74
CA THR A 27 4.82 10.88 -9.51
C THR A 27 4.57 9.40 -9.27
N ARG A 28 3.54 8.85 -9.92
CA ARG A 28 3.23 7.41 -9.84
C ARG A 28 4.22 6.51 -10.56
N GLU A 29 5.20 7.09 -11.24
CA GLU A 29 6.38 6.36 -11.73
C GLU A 29 7.45 6.21 -10.64
N ASP A 30 7.28 6.90 -9.52
CA ASP A 30 8.11 6.75 -8.33
C ASP A 30 7.41 5.85 -7.31
N TYR A 31 8.17 5.06 -6.57
CA TYR A 31 7.62 4.02 -5.71
C TYR A 31 7.99 4.24 -4.25
N VAL A 32 7.03 3.94 -3.38
CA VAL A 32 7.27 3.81 -1.94
C VAL A 32 7.06 2.34 -1.59
N ILE A 33 8.08 1.70 -1.04
CA ILE A 33 8.05 0.28 -0.69
C ILE A 33 7.94 0.16 0.84
N ILE A 34 6.87 -0.49 1.28
CA ILE A 34 6.65 -0.79 2.69
C ILE A 34 7.15 -2.22 2.95
N CYS A 35 8.18 -2.36 3.77
CA CYS A 35 8.82 -3.64 4.05
C CYS A 35 8.21 -4.27 5.31
N GLY A 36 7.23 -5.15 5.11
CA GLY A 36 6.57 -5.89 6.17
C GLY A 36 5.45 -5.13 6.85
N ASP A 37 4.55 -5.86 7.48
CA ASP A 37 3.45 -5.37 8.30
C ASP A 37 2.74 -4.13 7.76
N PHE A 38 2.28 -4.23 6.51
CA PHE A 38 1.45 -3.21 5.88
C PHE A 38 0.19 -2.95 6.72
N GLY A 39 -0.53 -4.01 7.06
CA GLY A 39 -1.62 -3.99 8.03
C GLY A 39 -2.89 -3.28 7.61
N MET A 40 -2.97 -2.73 6.40
CA MET A 40 -4.16 -2.02 5.92
C MET A 40 -5.21 -2.97 5.34
N LEU A 41 -4.92 -4.25 5.23
CA LEU A 41 -5.84 -5.31 4.84
C LEU A 41 -5.88 -6.34 5.98
N TRP A 42 -6.34 -5.93 7.16
CA TRP A 42 -6.26 -6.71 8.38
C TRP A 42 -7.60 -7.26 8.86
N SER A 43 -8.70 -6.51 8.69
CA SER A 43 -10.02 -6.86 9.18
C SER A 43 -10.53 -8.17 8.59
N LEU A 44 -11.37 -8.90 9.32
CA LEU A 44 -12.00 -10.13 8.82
C LEU A 44 -12.88 -9.88 7.60
N LYS A 45 -13.47 -8.69 7.53
CA LYS A 45 -14.30 -8.26 6.40
C LYS A 45 -13.90 -6.86 5.99
N GLU A 46 -14.14 -6.56 4.72
CA GLU A 46 -14.05 -5.22 4.20
C GLU A 46 -14.95 -4.27 4.99
N ASN A 47 -14.47 -3.08 5.32
CA ASN A 47 -15.24 -2.07 6.04
C ASN A 47 -14.94 -0.68 5.47
N LYS A 48 -15.79 0.29 5.85
CA LYS A 48 -15.73 1.64 5.32
C LYS A 48 -14.41 2.34 5.65
N GLU A 49 -13.94 2.23 6.88
CA GLU A 49 -12.69 2.87 7.32
C GLU A 49 -11.50 2.33 6.53
N GLU A 50 -11.42 1.01 6.38
CA GLU A 50 -10.38 0.36 5.59
C GLU A 50 -10.39 0.85 4.14
N ASN A 51 -11.56 0.90 3.52
CA ASN A 51 -11.70 1.38 2.15
C ASN A 51 -11.30 2.85 2.00
N GLU A 52 -11.69 3.69 2.94
CA GLU A 52 -11.31 5.10 2.93
C GLU A 52 -9.79 5.27 3.03
N GLN A 53 -9.14 4.51 3.89
CA GLN A 53 -7.69 4.56 4.04
C GLN A 53 -6.96 4.05 2.80
N LEU A 54 -7.43 2.96 2.20
CA LEU A 54 -6.84 2.41 0.97
C LEU A 54 -7.06 3.35 -0.21
N ASP A 55 -8.22 3.96 -0.32
CA ASP A 55 -8.51 4.93 -1.37
C ASP A 55 -7.64 6.19 -1.21
N TRP A 56 -7.46 6.64 0.03
CA TRP A 56 -6.59 7.77 0.33
C TRP A 56 -5.14 7.48 -0.10
N LEU A 57 -4.64 6.28 0.20
CA LEU A 57 -3.29 5.88 -0.19
C LEU A 57 -3.17 5.76 -1.71
N ASN A 58 -4.20 5.24 -2.37
CA ASN A 58 -4.26 5.14 -3.83
C ASN A 58 -4.19 6.50 -4.51
N ASP A 59 -4.70 7.54 -3.86
CA ASP A 59 -4.74 8.91 -4.40
C ASP A 59 -3.44 9.69 -4.16
N ARG A 60 -2.45 9.10 -3.49
CA ARG A 60 -1.15 9.78 -3.33
C ARG A 60 -0.46 9.95 -4.67
N SER A 61 0.51 10.86 -4.73
CA SER A 61 1.23 11.17 -5.96
C SER A 61 2.14 10.04 -6.45
N PHE A 62 2.45 9.08 -5.58
CA PHE A 62 3.34 7.95 -5.83
C PHE A 62 2.55 6.63 -5.88
N THR A 63 3.22 5.58 -6.34
CA THR A 63 2.69 4.21 -6.28
C THR A 63 3.24 3.52 -5.04
N THR A 64 2.36 2.89 -4.27
CA THR A 64 2.72 2.17 -3.06
C THR A 64 2.86 0.68 -3.35
N LEU A 65 4.02 0.12 -3.02
CA LEU A 65 4.27 -1.31 -3.02
C LEU A 65 4.44 -1.78 -1.57
N PHE A 66 4.07 -3.00 -1.28
CA PHE A 66 4.33 -3.57 0.04
C PHE A 66 4.73 -5.02 -0.03
N ILE A 67 5.52 -5.43 0.95
CA ILE A 67 5.87 -6.82 1.19
C ILE A 67 5.07 -7.23 2.43
N ASP A 68 4.29 -8.29 2.32
CA ASP A 68 3.45 -8.74 3.43
C ASP A 68 4.29 -9.21 4.62
N GLY A 69 3.80 -8.91 5.81
CA GLY A 69 4.38 -9.34 7.07
C GLY A 69 3.38 -10.18 7.85
N ASN A 70 3.54 -10.25 9.17
CA ASN A 70 2.65 -11.05 10.01
C ASN A 70 1.37 -10.32 10.43
N HIS A 71 1.21 -9.04 10.08
CA HIS A 71 0.02 -8.24 10.38
C HIS A 71 -0.85 -8.00 9.13
N GLU A 72 -0.99 -9.02 8.29
CA GLU A 72 -1.88 -9.02 7.14
C GLU A 72 -2.98 -10.06 7.32
N ASN A 73 -4.17 -9.77 6.77
CA ASN A 73 -5.20 -10.80 6.63
C ASN A 73 -4.90 -11.59 5.35
N PHE A 74 -4.18 -12.70 5.49
CA PHE A 74 -3.73 -13.50 4.36
C PHE A 74 -4.88 -14.11 3.56
N ASP A 75 -5.99 -14.44 4.20
CA ASP A 75 -7.15 -14.97 3.49
C ASP A 75 -7.71 -13.93 2.50
N ARG A 76 -7.84 -12.68 2.95
CA ARG A 76 -8.30 -11.59 2.09
C ARG A 76 -7.28 -11.24 1.02
N LEU A 77 -6.00 -11.19 1.39
CA LEU A 77 -4.92 -10.87 0.47
C LEU A 77 -4.84 -11.92 -0.64
N ASN A 78 -4.87 -13.20 -0.28
CA ASN A 78 -4.79 -14.30 -1.24
C ASN A 78 -6.05 -14.47 -2.08
N ALA A 79 -7.18 -13.92 -1.65
CA ALA A 79 -8.42 -13.91 -2.43
C ALA A 79 -8.40 -12.90 -3.57
N LEU A 80 -7.49 -11.93 -3.54
CA LEU A 80 -7.34 -10.96 -4.61
C LEU A 80 -6.78 -11.62 -5.88
N PRO A 81 -7.19 -11.18 -7.07
CA PRO A 81 -6.64 -11.73 -8.31
C PRO A 81 -5.13 -11.51 -8.40
N VAL A 82 -4.44 -12.51 -8.94
CA VAL A 82 -3.02 -12.38 -9.28
C VAL A 82 -2.92 -11.74 -10.66
N ARG A 83 -2.09 -10.69 -10.79
CA ARG A 83 -1.88 -9.98 -12.04
C ARG A 83 -0.39 -9.87 -12.34
N SER A 84 -0.05 -9.83 -13.62
CA SER A 84 1.32 -9.58 -14.05
C SER A 84 1.65 -8.09 -13.93
N TRP A 85 2.81 -7.79 -13.38
CA TRP A 85 3.31 -6.43 -13.23
C TRP A 85 4.83 -6.42 -13.29
N HIS A 86 5.39 -5.70 -14.23
CA HIS A 86 6.85 -5.61 -14.44
C HIS A 86 7.56 -6.96 -14.49
N GLY A 87 6.92 -7.97 -15.10
CA GLY A 87 7.48 -9.32 -15.25
C GLY A 87 7.32 -10.23 -14.05
N GLY A 88 6.64 -9.78 -13.01
CA GLY A 88 6.33 -10.59 -11.82
C GLY A 88 4.84 -10.72 -11.58
N ASN A 89 4.48 -11.51 -10.58
CA ASN A 89 3.10 -11.73 -10.18
C ASN A 89 2.82 -10.96 -8.89
N VAL A 90 1.73 -10.20 -8.86
CA VAL A 90 1.36 -9.35 -7.72
C VAL A 90 -0.14 -9.40 -7.49
N HIS A 91 -0.56 -8.95 -6.30
CA HIS A 91 -1.94 -8.66 -5.97
C HIS A 91 -2.14 -7.14 -5.99
N PHE A 92 -3.14 -6.67 -6.73
CA PHE A 92 -3.51 -5.26 -6.72
C PHE A 92 -4.64 -5.04 -5.73
N ILE A 93 -4.38 -4.32 -4.65
CA ILE A 93 -5.44 -3.92 -3.70
C ILE A 93 -6.19 -2.73 -4.28
N ARG A 94 -5.47 -1.78 -4.83
CA ARG A 94 -5.96 -0.68 -5.64
C ARG A 94 -5.02 -0.53 -6.83
N GLU A 95 -5.34 0.32 -7.79
CA GLU A 95 -4.50 0.49 -8.97
C GLU A 95 -3.08 0.92 -8.62
N ASN A 96 -2.92 1.75 -7.60
CA ASN A 96 -1.63 2.28 -7.15
C ASN A 96 -1.26 1.79 -5.74
N VAL A 97 -1.83 0.70 -5.28
CA VAL A 97 -1.48 0.02 -4.02
C VAL A 97 -1.35 -1.48 -4.33
N ILE A 98 -0.11 -1.92 -4.38
CA ILE A 98 0.27 -3.22 -4.93
C ILE A 98 1.01 -4.06 -3.88
#